data_b6444e253cfe4146b486c458922a0eb8
#
_entry.id   b6444e253cfe4146b486c458922a0eb8
#
_cell.length_a   1.000
_cell.length_b   1.000
_cell.length_c   1.000
_cell.angle_alpha   90.00
_cell.angle_beta   90.00
_cell.angle_gamma   90.00
#
_symmetry.space_group_name_H-M   'P 1'
#
loop_
_entity.id
_entity.type
_entity.pdbx_description
1 polymer ?
#
loop_
_entity_poly.entity_id
_entity_poly.type
_entity_poly.pdbx_seq_one_letter_code
_entity_poly.pdbx_strand_id
1 'polypeptide(L)'
;MAFPSMLDLKARFAQGDSTRLDIITPNGRVLSSGDPDFQTQIRETLGVPVKLMEFPQVAETRLRSGRALHLVTTASLISMENLYPEGDFDPRRFRPNIVVNSPPGRNGFAEESWVGETIRIGPEATLRVEKTNRRCKVTTMKQDDLPYDGKILETISQKNGNVLGVMCSVVKGGIIAVGDELEPSPAEIDDLPHHSAPPRHLSQGSVGNRI
;
A
#
# COMPACT_ATOMS: atom_id res chain seq x y z
N MET A 1 -14.13 -7.29 6.95
CA MET A 1 -13.76 -8.61 7.49
C MET A 1 -12.46 -8.98 6.80
N ALA A 2 -11.39 -9.33 7.53
CA ALA A 2 -10.14 -9.78 6.93
C ALA A 2 -10.21 -11.30 6.76
N PHE A 3 -9.76 -11.83 5.64
CA PHE A 3 -9.66 -13.27 5.37
C PHE A 3 -8.19 -13.67 5.54
N PRO A 4 -7.79 -14.21 6.71
CA PRO A 4 -6.39 -14.56 6.99
C PRO A 4 -5.77 -15.46 5.91
N SER A 5 -6.53 -16.42 5.40
CA SER A 5 -6.09 -17.35 4.36
C SER A 5 -5.66 -16.69 3.03
N MET A 6 -6.06 -15.44 2.78
CA MET A 6 -5.55 -14.70 1.61
C MET A 6 -4.08 -14.32 1.74
N LEU A 7 -3.55 -14.19 2.96
CA LEU A 7 -2.16 -13.81 3.20
C LEU A 7 -1.20 -14.99 2.99
N ASP A 8 -1.73 -16.20 2.97
CA ASP A 8 -0.95 -17.42 2.71
C ASP A 8 -0.81 -17.71 1.20
N LEU A 9 -1.49 -16.94 0.35
CA LEU A 9 -1.37 -17.05 -1.11
C LEU A 9 -0.22 -16.19 -1.61
N LYS A 10 0.61 -16.75 -2.51
CA LYS A 10 1.64 -16.00 -3.24
C LYS A 10 1.17 -15.78 -4.67
N ALA A 11 1.44 -14.61 -5.22
CA ALA A 11 1.08 -14.26 -6.59
C ALA A 11 2.33 -13.90 -7.39
N ARG A 12 2.39 -14.34 -8.65
CA ARG A 12 3.41 -13.94 -9.61
C ARG A 12 2.81 -13.87 -11.01
N PHE A 13 3.45 -13.14 -11.90
CA PHE A 13 3.14 -13.26 -13.31
C PHE A 13 3.60 -14.61 -13.84
N ALA A 14 2.85 -15.17 -14.78
CA ALA A 14 3.25 -16.41 -15.44
C ALA A 14 4.55 -16.17 -16.25
N GLN A 15 5.40 -17.20 -16.31
CA GLN A 15 6.68 -17.07 -17.00
C GLN A 15 6.44 -16.76 -18.48
N GLY A 16 7.01 -15.65 -18.96
CA GLY A 16 6.88 -15.18 -20.35
C GLY A 16 5.54 -14.51 -20.69
N ASP A 17 4.63 -14.35 -19.73
CA ASP A 17 3.33 -13.71 -19.95
C ASP A 17 2.93 -12.82 -18.77
N SER A 18 3.17 -11.53 -18.89
CA SER A 18 2.82 -10.54 -17.86
C SER A 18 1.31 -10.21 -17.79
N THR A 19 0.49 -10.80 -18.64
CA THR A 19 -0.97 -10.66 -18.60
C THR A 19 -1.64 -11.77 -17.78
N ARG A 20 -0.92 -12.86 -17.52
CA ARG A 20 -1.41 -13.99 -16.73
C ARG A 20 -0.85 -13.98 -15.32
N LEU A 21 -1.71 -14.29 -14.37
CA LEU A 21 -1.38 -14.37 -12.96
C LEU A 21 -1.42 -15.83 -12.49
N ASP A 22 -0.35 -16.29 -11.86
CA ASP A 22 -0.28 -17.56 -11.14
C ASP A 22 -0.42 -17.29 -9.63
N ILE A 23 -1.35 -17.96 -8.98
CA ILE A 23 -1.53 -17.97 -7.53
C ILE A 23 -0.98 -19.28 -6.99
N ILE A 24 -0.02 -19.18 -6.08
CA ILE A 24 0.58 -20.33 -5.41
C ILE A 24 -0.07 -20.49 -4.05
N THR A 25 -0.68 -21.63 -3.83
CA THR A 25 -1.33 -21.98 -2.56
C THR A 25 -0.29 -22.49 -1.54
N PRO A 26 -0.62 -22.53 -0.23
CA PRO A 26 0.31 -23.02 0.81
C PRO A 26 0.82 -24.44 0.61
N ASN A 27 0.02 -25.29 -0.06
CA ASN A 27 0.42 -26.66 -0.40
C ASN A 27 1.19 -26.76 -1.73
N GLY A 28 1.58 -25.63 -2.31
CA GLY A 28 2.39 -25.58 -3.54
C GLY A 28 1.60 -25.73 -4.86
N ARG A 29 0.27 -25.88 -4.81
CA ARG A 29 -0.54 -25.93 -6.03
C ARG A 29 -0.52 -24.56 -6.71
N VAL A 30 -0.34 -24.54 -8.02
CA VAL A 30 -0.40 -23.33 -8.85
C VAL A 30 -1.77 -23.25 -9.52
N LEU A 31 -2.44 -22.13 -9.32
CA LEU A 31 -3.72 -21.80 -9.95
C LEU A 31 -3.46 -20.67 -10.97
N SER A 32 -3.80 -20.88 -12.24
CA SER A 32 -3.50 -19.91 -13.29
C SER A 32 -4.74 -19.12 -13.70
N SER A 33 -4.61 -17.79 -13.82
CA SER A 33 -5.72 -16.93 -14.30
C SER A 33 -6.14 -17.22 -15.75
N GLY A 34 -5.36 -18.01 -16.48
CA GLY A 34 -5.73 -18.51 -17.81
C GLY A 34 -6.66 -19.71 -17.80
N ASP A 35 -6.86 -20.35 -16.65
CA ASP A 35 -7.71 -21.53 -16.55
C ASP A 35 -9.20 -21.14 -16.45
N PRO A 36 -10.09 -21.82 -17.19
CA PRO A 36 -11.52 -21.49 -17.18
C PRO A 36 -12.18 -21.56 -15.80
N ASP A 37 -11.69 -22.42 -14.91
CA ASP A 37 -12.19 -22.67 -13.57
C ASP A 37 -11.40 -21.92 -12.45
N PHE A 38 -10.46 -21.07 -12.82
CA PHE A 38 -9.60 -20.32 -11.89
C PHE A 38 -10.40 -19.64 -10.75
N GLN A 39 -11.51 -18.98 -11.09
CA GLN A 39 -12.37 -18.32 -10.11
C GLN A 39 -12.97 -19.31 -9.11
N THR A 40 -13.33 -20.51 -9.56
CA THR A 40 -13.87 -21.58 -8.71
C THR A 40 -12.78 -22.13 -7.80
N GLN A 41 -11.60 -22.41 -8.33
CA GLN A 41 -10.45 -22.91 -7.58
C GLN A 41 -10.01 -21.94 -6.47
N ILE A 42 -10.03 -20.64 -6.73
CA ILE A 42 -9.74 -19.62 -5.70
C ILE A 42 -10.80 -19.63 -4.59
N ARG A 43 -12.09 -19.75 -4.92
CA ARG A 43 -13.16 -19.85 -3.92
C ARG A 43 -13.00 -21.07 -3.04
N GLU A 44 -12.73 -22.21 -3.64
CA GLU A 44 -12.49 -23.47 -2.91
C GLU A 44 -11.28 -23.36 -1.99
N THR A 45 -10.18 -22.79 -2.49
CA THR A 45 -8.94 -22.60 -1.73
C THR A 45 -9.15 -21.68 -0.52
N LEU A 46 -9.91 -20.60 -0.68
CA LEU A 46 -10.16 -19.64 0.38
C LEU A 46 -11.32 -20.04 1.29
N GLY A 47 -12.18 -20.97 0.87
CA GLY A 47 -13.38 -21.36 1.60
C GLY A 47 -14.43 -20.25 1.75
N VAL A 48 -14.38 -19.21 0.92
CA VAL A 48 -15.26 -18.04 0.97
C VAL A 48 -15.70 -17.59 -0.42
N PRO A 49 -16.90 -17.01 -0.57
CA PRO A 49 -17.38 -16.50 -1.85
C PRO A 49 -16.63 -15.21 -2.24
N VAL A 50 -15.54 -15.35 -2.96
CA VAL A 50 -14.78 -14.23 -3.53
C VAL A 50 -15.06 -14.10 -5.02
N LYS A 51 -14.93 -12.89 -5.56
CA LYS A 51 -14.93 -12.60 -6.98
C LYS A 51 -13.63 -11.86 -7.31
N LEU A 52 -12.85 -12.43 -8.24
CA LEU A 52 -11.74 -11.73 -8.85
C LEU A 52 -12.29 -10.75 -9.87
N MET A 53 -11.74 -9.57 -9.86
CA MET A 53 -12.11 -8.49 -10.79
C MET A 53 -10.85 -7.92 -11.38
N GLU A 54 -10.87 -7.68 -12.69
CA GLU A 54 -9.80 -6.94 -13.34
C GLU A 54 -9.85 -5.47 -12.95
N PHE A 55 -8.69 -4.87 -12.75
CA PHE A 55 -8.54 -3.43 -12.72
C PHE A 55 -8.60 -2.92 -14.18
N PRO A 56 -9.45 -1.99 -14.57
CA PRO A 56 -10.16 -0.94 -13.85
C PRO A 56 -11.65 -1.20 -13.53
N GLN A 57 -12.12 -2.43 -13.62
CA GLN A 57 -13.53 -2.76 -13.32
C GLN A 57 -13.94 -2.52 -11.85
N VAL A 58 -12.93 -2.36 -10.97
CA VAL A 58 -13.17 -1.94 -9.59
C VAL A 58 -13.38 -0.44 -9.58
N ALA A 59 -14.60 0.01 -9.29
CA ALA A 59 -14.91 1.43 -9.20
C ALA A 59 -13.87 2.16 -8.32
N GLU A 60 -13.33 3.29 -8.82
CA GLU A 60 -12.28 4.09 -8.15
C GLU A 60 -12.61 4.42 -6.69
N THR A 61 -13.90 4.49 -6.35
CA THR A 61 -14.39 4.72 -4.99
C THR A 61 -14.10 3.59 -3.99
N ARG A 62 -13.87 2.36 -4.46
CA ARG A 62 -13.53 1.21 -3.59
C ARG A 62 -12.04 1.00 -3.42
N LEU A 63 -11.25 1.39 -4.40
CA LEU A 63 -9.81 1.50 -4.28
C LEU A 63 -9.49 2.93 -3.87
N ARG A 64 -9.51 3.21 -2.57
CA ARG A 64 -9.15 4.55 -2.02
C ARG A 64 -7.76 5.03 -2.45
N SER A 65 -7.07 4.25 -3.26
CA SER A 65 -5.73 4.53 -3.80
C SER A 65 -5.40 3.64 -5.00
N GLY A 66 -6.27 3.59 -6.00
CA GLY A 66 -6.19 2.64 -7.14
C GLY A 66 -4.90 2.61 -7.95
N ARG A 67 -3.94 3.47 -7.65
CA ARG A 67 -2.57 3.49 -8.22
C ARG A 67 -1.54 3.91 -7.18
N ALA A 68 -1.88 3.82 -5.89
CA ALA A 68 -0.97 4.27 -4.86
C ALA A 68 0.01 3.16 -4.49
N LEU A 69 1.29 3.50 -4.52
CA LEU A 69 2.38 2.68 -4.03
C LEU A 69 2.56 2.95 -2.53
N HIS A 70 2.77 1.90 -1.76
CA HIS A 70 3.18 2.03 -0.37
C HIS A 70 4.70 2.04 -0.28
N LEU A 71 5.25 3.09 0.31
CA LEU A 71 6.67 3.24 0.58
C LEU A 71 6.89 3.32 2.10
N VAL A 72 7.90 2.63 2.59
CA VAL A 72 8.35 2.69 4.00
C VAL A 72 9.88 2.77 4.05
N THR A 73 10.43 3.46 5.05
CA THR A 73 11.87 3.51 5.28
C THR A 73 12.32 2.48 6.31
N THR A 74 13.57 2.01 6.21
CA THR A 74 14.16 1.16 7.24
C THR A 74 14.28 1.89 8.59
N ALA A 75 14.46 3.22 8.58
CA ALA A 75 14.45 4.03 9.81
C ALA A 75 13.14 3.91 10.58
N SER A 76 11.99 3.94 9.88
CA SER A 76 10.67 3.78 10.48
C SER A 76 10.47 2.38 11.07
N LEU A 77 10.91 1.34 10.38
CA LEU A 77 10.84 -0.03 10.86
C LEU A 77 11.68 -0.22 12.12
N ILE A 78 12.96 0.21 12.09
CA ILE A 78 13.87 0.18 13.26
C ILE A 78 13.31 0.99 14.43
N SER A 79 12.70 2.14 14.15
CA SER A 79 12.08 2.95 15.22
C SER A 79 10.94 2.21 15.91
N MET A 80 10.13 1.47 15.16
CA MET A 80 9.09 0.63 15.74
C MET A 80 9.66 -0.57 16.53
N GLU A 81 10.71 -1.22 16.02
CA GLU A 81 11.43 -2.29 16.74
C GLU A 81 11.99 -1.80 18.07
N ASN A 82 12.58 -0.59 18.09
CA ASN A 82 13.08 0.03 19.34
C ASN A 82 11.95 0.34 20.34
N LEU A 83 10.74 0.62 19.86
CA LEU A 83 9.57 0.90 20.72
C LEU A 83 8.87 -0.38 21.22
N TYR A 84 9.06 -1.49 20.53
CA TYR A 84 8.57 -2.81 20.90
C TYR A 84 9.58 -3.87 20.47
N PRO A 85 10.65 -4.11 21.26
CA PRO A 85 11.76 -5.01 20.89
C PRO A 85 11.38 -6.49 20.71
N GLU A 86 10.30 -6.93 21.34
CA GLU A 86 9.79 -8.29 21.18
C GLU A 86 8.98 -8.48 19.90
N GLY A 87 8.61 -7.37 19.24
CA GLY A 87 7.83 -7.36 18.00
C GLY A 87 8.72 -7.56 16.78
N ASP A 88 8.20 -8.30 15.82
CA ASP A 88 8.83 -8.47 14.52
C ASP A 88 8.21 -7.48 13.53
N PHE A 89 8.90 -6.37 13.23
CA PHE A 89 8.49 -5.36 12.26
C PHE A 89 9.00 -5.64 10.85
N ASP A 90 9.10 -6.92 10.47
CA ASP A 90 9.42 -7.31 9.10
C ASP A 90 8.53 -6.56 8.10
N PRO A 91 9.11 -5.94 7.05
CA PRO A 91 8.36 -5.17 6.06
C PRO A 91 7.22 -5.95 5.40
N ARG A 92 7.30 -7.28 5.32
CA ARG A 92 6.23 -8.12 4.77
C ARG A 92 4.89 -7.91 5.46
N ARG A 93 4.87 -7.64 6.79
CA ARG A 93 3.64 -7.33 7.53
C ARG A 93 2.91 -6.11 7.00
N PHE A 94 3.66 -5.17 6.46
CA PHE A 94 3.18 -3.87 6.01
C PHE A 94 2.90 -3.83 4.52
N ARG A 95 3.38 -4.84 3.76
CA ARG A 95 3.17 -5.01 2.33
C ARG A 95 3.57 -3.77 1.51
N PRO A 96 4.75 -3.21 1.72
CA PRO A 96 5.21 -2.08 0.92
C PRO A 96 5.51 -2.53 -0.52
N ASN A 97 5.36 -1.61 -1.45
CA ASN A 97 5.88 -1.76 -2.80
C ASN A 97 7.37 -1.38 -2.86
N ILE A 98 7.77 -0.42 -2.01
CA ILE A 98 9.12 0.11 -1.98
C ILE A 98 9.57 0.21 -0.53
N VAL A 99 10.74 -0.37 -0.24
CA VAL A 99 11.46 -0.21 1.03
C VAL A 99 12.70 0.62 0.75
N VAL A 100 12.82 1.77 1.43
CA VAL A 100 13.96 2.68 1.27
C VAL A 100 14.94 2.48 2.40
N ASN A 101 16.18 2.16 2.07
CA ASN A 101 17.24 2.09 3.05
C ASN A 101 17.62 3.49 3.53
N SER A 102 17.50 3.71 4.81
CA SER A 102 17.94 4.95 5.46
C SER A 102 19.43 4.86 5.81
N PRO A 103 20.15 5.99 5.82
CA PRO A 103 21.53 6.02 6.31
C PRO A 103 21.64 5.44 7.72
N PRO A 104 22.76 4.77 8.08
CA PRO A 104 22.99 4.24 9.40
C PRO A 104 22.77 5.28 10.50
N GLY A 105 22.14 4.87 11.60
CA GLY A 105 21.87 5.75 12.76
C GLY A 105 20.68 6.70 12.58
N ARG A 106 20.05 6.73 11.42
CA ARG A 106 18.82 7.51 11.22
C ARG A 106 17.64 6.77 11.84
N ASN A 107 16.95 7.44 12.76
CA ASN A 107 15.74 6.97 13.42
C ASN A 107 14.57 7.91 13.12
N GLY A 108 13.36 7.48 13.43
CA GLY A 108 12.14 8.26 13.25
C GLY A 108 11.44 7.93 11.93
N PHE A 109 10.36 8.63 11.66
CA PHE A 109 9.44 8.42 10.55
C PHE A 109 9.71 9.43 9.44
N ALA A 110 10.93 9.37 8.86
CA ALA A 110 11.44 10.40 7.95
C ALA A 110 10.56 10.60 6.72
N GLU A 111 10.00 9.53 6.17
CA GLU A 111 9.13 9.58 5.00
C GLU A 111 7.83 10.36 5.22
N GLU A 112 7.39 10.54 6.46
CA GLU A 112 6.20 11.32 6.75
C GLU A 112 6.37 12.80 6.42
N SER A 113 7.60 13.31 6.54
CA SER A 113 7.92 14.70 6.16
C SER A 113 7.89 14.95 4.65
N TRP A 114 7.86 13.88 3.84
CA TRP A 114 7.80 13.99 2.37
C TRP A 114 6.38 14.15 1.84
N VAL A 115 5.36 14.15 2.70
CA VAL A 115 3.97 14.34 2.26
C VAL A 115 3.80 15.69 1.58
N GLY A 116 3.31 15.66 0.33
CA GLY A 116 3.21 16.83 -0.54
C GLY A 116 4.41 17.02 -1.47
N GLU A 117 5.51 16.29 -1.25
CA GLU A 117 6.71 16.38 -2.06
C GLU A 117 6.70 15.38 -3.21
N THR A 118 7.55 15.66 -4.19
CA THR A 118 7.88 14.73 -5.27
C THR A 118 9.21 14.06 -4.94
N ILE A 119 9.29 12.75 -5.19
CA ILE A 119 10.52 11.98 -5.01
C ILE A 119 10.90 11.33 -6.33
N ARG A 120 12.19 11.40 -6.66
CA ARG A 120 12.77 10.69 -7.80
C ARG A 120 13.40 9.39 -7.32
N ILE A 121 13.21 8.31 -8.06
CA ILE A 121 13.83 7.01 -7.80
C ILE A 121 14.57 6.57 -9.06
N GLY A 122 15.88 6.40 -8.94
CA GLY A 122 16.73 6.09 -10.08
C GLY A 122 16.66 7.15 -11.18
N PRO A 123 17.01 6.79 -12.44
CA PRO A 123 17.12 7.76 -13.52
C PRO A 123 15.79 8.24 -14.10
N GLU A 124 14.71 7.46 -13.93
CA GLU A 124 13.50 7.65 -14.74
C GLU A 124 12.24 7.91 -13.94
N ALA A 125 12.05 7.21 -12.80
CA ALA A 125 10.79 7.20 -12.10
C ALA A 125 10.63 8.40 -11.16
N THR A 126 9.42 8.97 -11.14
CA THR A 126 9.05 10.06 -10.23
C THR A 126 7.72 9.75 -9.57
N LEU A 127 7.69 9.86 -8.26
CA LEU A 127 6.51 9.64 -7.43
C LEU A 127 6.14 10.92 -6.70
N ARG A 128 4.85 11.13 -6.46
CA ARG A 128 4.35 12.13 -5.53
C ARG A 128 3.92 11.45 -4.24
N VAL A 129 4.37 11.95 -3.11
CA VAL A 129 3.94 11.47 -1.79
C VAL A 129 2.63 12.15 -1.42
N GLU A 130 1.54 11.38 -1.43
CA GLU A 130 0.19 11.91 -1.28
C GLU A 130 -0.23 12.08 0.17
N LYS A 131 0.10 11.11 0.99
CA LYS A 131 -0.32 11.06 2.40
C LYS A 131 0.41 9.98 3.18
N THR A 132 0.34 10.06 4.50
CA THR A 132 0.76 8.99 5.40
C THR A 132 -0.13 7.74 5.24
N ASN A 133 0.41 6.56 5.52
CA ASN A 133 -0.29 5.29 5.40
C ASN A 133 -0.81 4.79 6.75
N ARG A 134 -2.13 4.93 6.98
CA ARG A 134 -2.78 4.38 8.18
C ARG A 134 -2.81 2.86 8.14
N ARG A 135 -2.46 2.26 9.26
CA ARG A 135 -2.38 0.81 9.39
C ARG A 135 -3.68 0.19 9.88
N CYS A 136 -3.88 -1.07 9.56
CA CYS A 136 -5.06 -1.83 9.94
C CYS A 136 -4.67 -3.21 10.47
N LYS A 137 -5.65 -3.98 10.92
CA LYS A 137 -5.49 -5.30 11.52
C LYS A 137 -4.66 -6.28 10.66
N VAL A 138 -4.55 -6.09 9.35
CA VAL A 138 -3.75 -6.97 8.48
C VAL A 138 -2.30 -7.06 8.95
N THR A 139 -1.73 -5.98 9.50
CA THR A 139 -0.35 -5.96 9.99
C THR A 139 -0.09 -6.87 11.17
N THR A 140 -1.13 -7.29 11.90
CA THR A 140 -1.03 -8.18 13.06
C THR A 140 -1.23 -9.65 12.72
N MET A 141 -1.65 -9.93 11.49
CA MET A 141 -2.04 -11.29 11.09
C MET A 141 -0.81 -12.15 10.82
N LYS A 142 -0.98 -13.46 11.01
CA LYS A 142 0.01 -14.43 10.57
C LYS A 142 0.22 -14.31 9.06
N GLN A 143 1.49 -14.31 8.62
CA GLN A 143 1.89 -14.28 7.21
C GLN A 143 3.15 -15.16 7.06
N ASP A 144 3.11 -16.19 6.25
CA ASP A 144 4.22 -17.14 6.11
C ASP A 144 4.75 -17.63 7.48
N ASP A 145 6.00 -17.30 7.80
CA ASP A 145 6.71 -17.59 9.05
C ASP A 145 6.47 -16.52 10.14
N LEU A 146 5.87 -15.39 9.79
CA LEU A 146 5.57 -14.33 10.74
C LEU A 146 4.33 -14.69 11.57
N PRO A 147 4.44 -14.82 12.90
CA PRO A 147 3.32 -15.20 13.76
C PRO A 147 2.28 -14.07 13.87
N TYR A 148 1.08 -14.39 14.34
CA TYR A 148 0.13 -13.37 14.76
C TYR A 148 0.68 -12.57 15.93
N ASP A 149 0.63 -11.24 15.84
CA ASP A 149 1.01 -10.35 16.92
C ASP A 149 0.14 -9.08 16.93
N GLY A 150 -0.80 -9.02 17.88
CA GLY A 150 -1.73 -7.89 18.06
C GLY A 150 -1.04 -6.61 18.52
N LYS A 151 0.09 -6.72 19.22
CA LYS A 151 0.84 -5.56 19.75
C LYS A 151 1.51 -4.73 18.64
N ILE A 152 1.77 -5.32 17.47
CA ILE A 152 2.30 -4.58 16.32
C ILE A 152 1.42 -3.35 16.00
N LEU A 153 0.12 -3.57 15.78
CA LEU A 153 -0.79 -2.46 15.47
C LEU A 153 -1.02 -1.55 16.67
N GLU A 154 -1.06 -2.10 17.87
CA GLU A 154 -1.19 -1.33 19.12
C GLU A 154 -0.01 -0.37 19.27
N THR A 155 1.22 -0.85 19.09
CA THR A 155 2.44 -0.02 19.13
C THR A 155 2.39 1.10 18.10
N ILE A 156 2.07 0.78 16.85
CA ILE A 156 1.94 1.79 15.79
C ILE A 156 0.88 2.84 16.16
N SER A 157 -0.26 2.39 16.71
CA SER A 157 -1.34 3.30 17.08
C SER A 157 -0.96 4.24 18.20
N GLN A 158 -0.33 3.71 19.25
CA GLN A 158 0.04 4.49 20.45
C GLN A 158 1.25 5.39 20.20
N LYS A 159 2.21 4.95 19.41
CA LYS A 159 3.52 5.61 19.25
C LYS A 159 3.62 6.49 18.02
N ASN A 160 2.80 6.23 17.00
CA ASN A 160 2.82 7.01 15.75
C ASN A 160 1.41 7.23 15.14
N GLY A 161 0.40 7.45 15.96
CA GLY A 161 -0.94 7.84 15.48
C GLY A 161 -1.60 6.88 14.51
N ASN A 162 -1.24 5.59 14.59
CA ASN A 162 -1.70 4.54 13.67
C ASN A 162 -1.18 4.69 12.22
N VAL A 163 0.01 5.26 12.05
CA VAL A 163 0.65 5.50 10.75
C VAL A 163 1.98 4.72 10.68
N LEU A 164 2.29 4.16 9.51
CA LEU A 164 3.63 3.65 9.18
C LEU A 164 3.80 3.64 7.66
N GLY A 165 4.77 4.42 7.18
CA GLY A 165 5.03 4.65 5.78
C GLY A 165 4.08 5.65 5.12
N VAL A 166 4.24 5.84 3.83
CA VAL A 166 3.48 6.80 3.01
C VAL A 166 2.88 6.15 1.77
N MET A 167 1.85 6.79 1.24
CA MET A 167 1.21 6.41 -0.01
C MET A 167 1.63 7.37 -1.11
N CYS A 168 2.10 6.83 -2.24
CA CYS A 168 2.60 7.60 -3.36
C CYS A 168 1.80 7.30 -4.63
N SER A 169 1.64 8.30 -5.49
CA SER A 169 1.18 8.14 -6.87
C SER A 169 2.36 8.24 -7.85
N VAL A 170 2.21 7.63 -9.02
CA VAL A 170 3.24 7.70 -10.08
C VAL A 170 2.99 8.97 -10.90
N VAL A 171 3.94 9.90 -10.87
CA VAL A 171 3.95 11.10 -11.72
C VAL A 171 4.59 10.77 -13.07
N LYS A 172 5.77 10.14 -13.04
CA LYS A 172 6.46 9.66 -14.22
C LYS A 172 6.84 8.20 -14.02
N GLY A 173 6.42 7.34 -14.94
CA GLY A 173 6.78 5.92 -14.95
C GLY A 173 8.23 5.72 -15.36
N GLY A 174 8.79 4.56 -14.96
CA GLY A 174 10.14 4.15 -15.30
C GLY A 174 10.45 2.81 -14.68
N ILE A 175 11.61 2.25 -15.02
CA ILE A 175 12.14 1.04 -14.40
C ILE A 175 12.89 1.46 -13.13
N ILE A 176 12.60 0.79 -12.02
CA ILE A 176 13.33 0.94 -10.77
C ILE A 176 13.97 -0.40 -10.39
N ALA A 177 15.16 -0.36 -9.83
CA ALA A 177 15.92 -1.52 -9.39
C ALA A 177 16.33 -1.40 -7.93
N VAL A 178 16.63 -2.53 -7.32
CA VAL A 178 17.25 -2.54 -5.97
C VAL A 178 18.63 -1.90 -6.06
N GLY A 179 18.86 -0.89 -5.21
CA GLY A 179 20.08 -0.08 -5.21
C GLY A 179 19.92 1.29 -5.87
N ASP A 180 18.80 1.57 -6.50
CA ASP A 180 18.52 2.91 -7.02
C ASP A 180 18.43 3.93 -5.88
N GLU A 181 19.02 5.09 -6.10
CA GLU A 181 18.95 6.20 -5.15
C GLU A 181 17.56 6.86 -5.17
N LEU A 182 17.13 7.29 -4.00
CA LEU A 182 15.91 8.06 -3.82
C LEU A 182 16.28 9.49 -3.39
N GLU A 183 15.82 10.47 -4.15
CA GLU A 183 16.03 11.87 -3.88
C GLU A 183 14.68 12.58 -3.72
N PRO A 184 14.33 13.06 -2.50
CA PRO A 184 13.23 14.00 -2.34
C PRO A 184 13.52 15.27 -3.11
N SER A 185 12.58 15.72 -3.90
CA SER A 185 12.66 16.99 -4.64
C SER A 185 11.46 17.84 -4.28
N PRO A 186 11.61 19.13 -4.01
CA PRO A 186 10.47 20.03 -3.90
C PRO A 186 9.59 19.88 -5.15
N ALA A 187 8.27 19.89 -4.97
CA ALA A 187 7.35 19.80 -6.10
C ALA A 187 7.61 20.97 -7.06
N GLU A 188 8.09 20.68 -8.28
CA GLU A 188 8.03 21.65 -9.37
C GLU A 188 6.54 21.86 -9.71
N ILE A 189 6.06 23.07 -9.48
CA ILE A 189 4.62 23.44 -9.50
C ILE A 189 4.03 23.40 -10.92
N ASP A 190 4.83 23.23 -11.96
CA ASP A 190 4.41 23.52 -13.35
C ASP A 190 3.75 22.37 -14.14
N ASP A 191 3.65 21.14 -13.60
CA ASP A 191 3.13 20.00 -14.38
C ASP A 191 1.98 19.21 -13.71
N LEU A 192 1.20 19.83 -12.85
CA LEU A 192 0.04 19.14 -12.26
C LEU A 192 -1.19 19.32 -13.15
N PRO A 193 -1.83 18.26 -13.65
CA PRO A 193 -3.16 18.38 -14.21
C PRO A 193 -4.10 18.88 -13.10
N HIS A 194 -4.58 20.09 -13.25
CA HIS A 194 -5.58 20.66 -12.36
C HIS A 194 -6.84 19.81 -12.40
N HIS A 195 -7.03 18.92 -11.46
CA HIS A 195 -8.34 18.40 -11.14
C HIS A 195 -9.13 19.54 -10.47
N SER A 196 -9.83 20.30 -11.30
CA SER A 196 -10.82 21.27 -10.85
C SER A 196 -11.86 20.52 -10.01
N ALA A 197 -11.89 20.80 -8.73
CA ALA A 197 -12.96 20.36 -7.86
C ALA A 197 -14.30 20.94 -8.40
N PRO A 198 -15.39 20.16 -8.46
CA PRO A 198 -16.67 20.69 -8.89
C PRO A 198 -17.11 21.81 -7.94
N PRO A 199 -17.75 22.88 -8.46
CA PRO A 199 -18.18 24.01 -7.65
C PRO A 199 -19.16 23.55 -6.58
N ARG A 200 -18.90 23.92 -5.33
CA ARG A 200 -19.84 23.72 -4.22
C ARG A 200 -21.05 24.58 -4.49
N HIS A 201 -22.18 23.97 -4.79
CA HIS A 201 -23.47 24.64 -4.76
C HIS A 201 -23.77 25.07 -3.32
N LEU A 202 -23.63 26.36 -3.05
CA LEU A 202 -24.21 27.00 -1.88
C LEU A 202 -25.71 27.05 -2.08
N SER A 203 -26.44 26.14 -1.41
CA SER A 203 -27.88 26.27 -1.28
C SER A 203 -28.17 27.48 -0.35
N GLN A 204 -28.69 28.56 -0.92
CA GLN A 204 -29.26 29.64 -0.15
C GLN A 204 -30.52 29.11 0.53
N GLY A 205 -30.45 28.87 1.83
CA GLY A 205 -31.62 28.67 2.66
C GLY A 205 -32.36 29.99 2.85
N SER A 206 -33.54 30.08 2.27
CA SER A 206 -34.48 31.20 2.48
C SER A 206 -34.97 31.16 3.93
N VAL A 207 -34.70 32.23 4.64
CA VAL A 207 -35.35 32.57 5.91
C VAL A 207 -36.80 32.95 5.61
N GLY A 208 -37.72 32.11 6.00
CA GLY A 208 -39.16 32.36 6.02
C GLY A 208 -39.63 32.59 7.44
N ASN A 209 -39.81 33.86 7.78
CA ASN A 209 -40.46 34.31 9.02
C ASN A 209 -41.97 34.16 8.85
N ARG A 210 -42.70 33.51 9.78
CA ARG A 210 -44.09 33.87 10.16
C ARG A 210 -44.54 33.11 11.39
N ILE A 211 -44.84 33.93 12.38
CA ILE A 211 -45.89 33.99 13.41
C ILE A 211 -45.99 32.76 14.32
#